data_d2006e8e87cf0c2f8237a15c8776af59
#
_entry.id   d2006e8e87cf0c2f8237a15c8776af59
#
_cell.length_a   1.000
_cell.length_b   1.000
_cell.length_c   1.000
_cell.angle_alpha   90.00
_cell.angle_beta   90.00
_cell.angle_gamma   90.00
#
_symmetry.space_group_name_H-M   'P 1'
#
loop_
_entity.id
_entity.type
_entity.pdbx_description
1 polymer ?
#
loop_
_entity_poly.entity_id
_entity_poly.type
_entity_poly.pdbx_seq_one_letter_code
_entity_poly.pdbx_strand_id
1 'polypeptide(L)'
;AQHGENQLSRVAVVMDIRGLHSVQETNEALEALDEKKMPYDILFLDASDAAIRRRYKETRRVHPMTISEGIPVSEAITKERQILQPLRERAKYVIDTSLLSTAQNRERVSSLFLQKGQCAMSINVVSFGFKYGLPQEADIVFDVRCLPNPFYVPELKEKTGLDQEVVDYVMTVSYTHLRAHETLA
;
A
#
# COMPACT_ATOMS: atom_id res chain seq x y z
N ALA A 1 -21.12 32.75 2.90
CA ALA A 1 -20.12 31.68 2.65
C ALA A 1 -20.10 30.78 3.89
N GLN A 2 -20.82 29.66 3.85
CA GLN A 2 -20.81 28.64 4.90
C GLN A 2 -19.59 27.76 4.64
N HIS A 3 -18.58 27.85 5.47
CA HIS A 3 -17.55 26.83 5.60
C HIS A 3 -18.18 25.66 6.33
N GLY A 4 -18.53 24.61 5.59
CA GLY A 4 -18.89 23.34 6.16
C GLY A 4 -17.66 22.76 6.85
N GLU A 5 -17.69 22.70 8.18
CA GLU A 5 -16.76 21.93 8.97
C GLU A 5 -16.90 20.45 8.56
N ASN A 6 -15.98 19.96 7.77
CA ASN A 6 -15.81 18.52 7.53
C ASN A 6 -15.36 17.89 8.87
N GLN A 7 -16.29 17.52 9.72
CA GLN A 7 -16.00 16.72 10.89
C GLN A 7 -15.53 15.33 10.43
N LEU A 8 -14.23 15.11 10.49
CA LEU A 8 -13.65 13.79 10.26
C LEU A 8 -14.14 12.86 11.39
N SER A 9 -14.92 11.86 11.04
CA SER A 9 -15.43 10.87 11.99
C SER A 9 -14.36 9.91 12.50
N ARG A 10 -13.28 9.73 11.75
CA ARG A 10 -12.14 8.86 12.07
C ARG A 10 -10.85 9.43 11.52
N VAL A 11 -9.79 9.30 12.28
CA VAL A 11 -8.42 9.71 11.87
C VAL A 11 -7.51 8.52 12.11
N ALA A 12 -6.65 8.20 11.16
CA ALA A 12 -5.59 7.23 11.31
C ALA A 12 -4.24 7.96 11.31
N VAL A 13 -3.42 7.68 12.31
CA VAL A 13 -2.06 8.22 12.42
C VAL A 13 -1.08 7.06 12.29
N VAL A 14 -0.11 7.19 11.38
CA VAL A 14 0.97 6.21 11.21
C VAL A 14 2.19 6.72 11.97
N MET A 15 2.72 5.88 12.84
CA MET A 15 3.90 6.17 13.65
C MET A 15 5.00 5.17 13.34
N ASP A 16 6.22 5.64 13.18
CA ASP A 16 7.42 4.81 13.09
C ASP A 16 8.53 5.40 13.98
N ILE A 17 9.62 4.67 14.15
CA ILE A 17 10.72 5.07 15.03
C ILE A 17 11.37 6.40 14.63
N ARG A 18 11.24 6.83 13.38
CA ARG A 18 11.79 8.11 12.89
C ARG A 18 10.95 9.30 13.37
N GLY A 19 9.66 9.09 13.57
CA GLY A 19 8.74 10.10 14.08
C GLY A 19 8.58 10.08 15.61
N LEU A 20 9.15 9.08 16.27
CA LEU A 20 9.14 8.96 17.73
C LEU A 20 10.33 9.72 18.30
N HIS A 21 10.17 10.96 18.69
CA HIS A 21 11.20 11.71 19.44
C HIS A 21 11.54 11.00 20.75
N SER A 22 10.52 10.41 21.41
CA SER A 22 10.73 9.41 22.46
C SER A 22 9.49 8.52 22.60
N VAL A 23 9.65 7.27 23.03
CA VAL A 23 8.54 6.40 23.44
C VAL A 23 7.78 7.02 24.61
N GLN A 24 8.47 7.76 25.43
CA GLN A 24 7.89 8.47 26.56
C GLN A 24 6.86 9.50 26.09
N GLU A 25 7.21 10.37 25.13
CA GLU A 25 6.26 11.36 24.56
C GLU A 25 5.03 10.69 23.93
N THR A 26 5.22 9.53 23.29
CA THR A 26 4.10 8.77 22.74
C THR A 26 3.19 8.23 23.84
N ASN A 27 3.75 7.68 24.91
CA ASN A 27 2.98 7.21 26.04
C ASN A 27 2.24 8.36 26.74
N GLU A 28 2.89 9.49 26.95
CA GLU A 28 2.27 10.71 27.48
C GLU A 28 1.09 11.20 26.62
N ALA A 29 1.26 11.15 25.29
CA ALA A 29 0.18 11.49 24.35
C ALA A 29 -1.01 10.51 24.44
N LEU A 30 -0.73 9.21 24.59
CA LEU A 30 -1.78 8.20 24.76
C LEU A 30 -2.48 8.34 26.12
N GLU A 31 -1.74 8.64 27.18
CA GLU A 31 -2.30 8.94 28.50
C GLU A 31 -3.20 10.18 28.47
N ALA A 32 -2.80 11.24 27.76
CA ALA A 32 -3.62 12.42 27.56
C ALA A 32 -4.92 12.14 26.79
N LEU A 33 -4.90 11.17 25.86
CA LEU A 33 -6.12 10.70 25.18
C LEU A 33 -7.03 9.92 26.14
N ASP A 34 -6.44 9.07 27.01
CA ASP A 34 -7.16 8.31 28.03
C ASP A 34 -7.82 9.26 29.05
N GLU A 35 -7.11 10.28 29.52
CA GLU A 35 -7.65 11.29 30.44
C GLU A 35 -8.83 12.06 29.82
N LYS A 36 -8.74 12.39 28.53
CA LYS A 36 -9.80 13.05 27.77
C LYS A 36 -10.93 12.10 27.36
N LYS A 37 -10.83 10.81 27.70
CA LYS A 37 -11.78 9.76 27.30
C LYS A 37 -12.03 9.72 25.79
N MET A 38 -11.00 10.04 25.01
CA MET A 38 -11.05 9.95 23.55
C MET A 38 -10.79 8.50 23.14
N PRO A 39 -11.75 7.82 22.46
CA PRO A 39 -11.54 6.45 22.06
C PRO A 39 -10.49 6.35 20.95
N TYR A 40 -9.53 5.46 21.13
CA TYR A 40 -8.56 5.10 20.12
C TYR A 40 -8.27 3.61 20.13
N ASP A 41 -7.82 3.08 19.02
CA ASP A 41 -7.32 1.72 18.89
C ASP A 41 -5.89 1.76 18.36
N ILE A 42 -5.01 0.92 18.89
CA ILE A 42 -3.65 0.75 18.39
C ILE A 42 -3.61 -0.50 17.54
N LEU A 43 -3.19 -0.37 16.29
CA LEU A 43 -2.81 -1.47 15.40
C LEU A 43 -1.29 -1.54 15.34
N PHE A 44 -0.71 -2.64 15.76
CA PHE A 44 0.72 -2.92 15.66
C PHE A 44 0.99 -3.86 14.48
N LEU A 45 1.83 -3.43 13.55
CA LEU A 45 2.31 -4.26 12.46
C LEU A 45 3.67 -4.85 12.84
N ASP A 46 3.72 -6.15 13.04
CA ASP A 46 4.94 -6.88 13.38
C ASP A 46 5.48 -7.65 12.16
N ALA A 47 6.73 -8.05 12.22
CA ALA A 47 7.31 -9.02 11.29
C ALA A 47 8.51 -9.70 11.96
N SER A 48 8.86 -10.92 11.53
CA SER A 48 10.07 -11.60 11.99
C SER A 48 11.33 -10.82 11.60
N ASP A 49 12.40 -10.94 12.38
CA ASP A 49 13.67 -10.29 12.09
C ASP A 49 14.24 -10.69 10.73
N ALA A 50 13.99 -11.95 10.34
CA ALA A 50 14.40 -12.44 9.02
C ALA A 50 13.65 -11.71 7.89
N ALA A 51 12.34 -11.49 8.04
CA ALA A 51 11.53 -10.76 7.08
C ALA A 51 11.94 -9.28 7.01
N ILE A 52 12.19 -8.65 8.16
CA ILE A 52 12.63 -7.25 8.21
C ILE A 52 13.99 -7.10 7.52
N ARG A 53 14.98 -7.94 7.86
CA ARG A 53 16.30 -7.91 7.22
C ARG A 53 16.23 -8.12 5.71
N ARG A 54 15.38 -9.04 5.25
CA ARG A 54 15.15 -9.27 3.82
C ARG A 54 14.60 -8.02 3.14
N ARG A 55 13.57 -7.38 3.70
CA ARG A 55 12.96 -6.16 3.17
C ARG A 55 13.95 -4.99 3.09
N TYR A 56 14.83 -4.83 4.08
CA TYR A 56 15.90 -3.82 4.03
C TYR A 56 16.87 -4.07 2.88
N LYS A 57 17.25 -5.34 2.64
CA LYS A 57 18.10 -5.72 1.50
C LYS A 57 17.42 -5.48 0.15
N GLU A 58 16.18 -5.90 0.00
CA GLU A 58 15.40 -5.75 -1.23
C GLU A 58 15.20 -4.28 -1.61
N THR A 59 14.88 -3.44 -0.64
CA THR A 59 14.64 -2.01 -0.87
C THR A 59 15.91 -1.17 -0.90
N ARG A 60 17.09 -1.75 -0.61
CA ARG A 60 18.38 -1.04 -0.46
C ARG A 60 18.31 0.14 0.51
N ARG A 61 17.43 0.08 1.49
CA ARG A 61 17.32 1.08 2.55
C ARG A 61 18.22 0.71 3.72
N VAL A 62 18.68 1.73 4.42
CA VAL A 62 19.45 1.55 5.65
C VAL A 62 18.53 1.79 6.84
N HIS A 63 18.66 0.98 7.88
CA HIS A 63 17.87 1.15 9.11
C HIS A 63 18.20 2.50 9.76
N PRO A 64 17.21 3.27 10.25
CA PRO A 64 17.46 4.59 10.85
C PRO A 64 18.51 4.59 11.95
N MET A 65 18.45 3.62 12.87
CA MET A 65 19.46 3.51 13.95
C MET A 65 20.85 3.09 13.45
N THR A 66 20.96 2.40 12.32
CA THR A 66 22.26 2.14 11.69
C THR A 66 22.89 3.44 11.21
N ILE A 67 22.07 4.39 10.73
CA ILE A 67 22.56 5.71 10.30
C ILE A 67 22.96 6.57 11.50
N SER A 68 22.11 6.62 12.53
CA SER A 68 22.30 7.52 13.69
C SER A 68 23.34 7.01 14.68
N GLU A 69 23.43 5.70 14.89
CA GLU A 69 24.24 5.09 15.94
C GLU A 69 25.40 4.23 15.39
N GLY A 70 25.45 3.99 14.08
CA GLY A 70 26.49 3.18 13.45
C GLY A 70 26.41 1.68 13.76
N ILE A 71 25.30 1.18 14.31
CA ILE A 71 25.13 -0.21 14.72
C ILE A 71 24.69 -1.10 13.54
N PRO A 72 24.97 -2.41 13.56
CA PRO A 72 24.49 -3.35 12.56
C PRO A 72 22.97 -3.43 12.51
N VAL A 73 22.41 -3.70 11.33
CA VAL A 73 20.94 -3.79 11.14
C VAL A 73 20.29 -4.82 12.09
N SER A 74 20.96 -5.93 12.40
CA SER A 74 20.44 -6.93 13.34
C SER A 74 20.28 -6.39 14.76
N GLU A 75 21.25 -5.62 15.22
CA GLU A 75 21.21 -4.97 16.54
C GLU A 75 20.19 -3.83 16.56
N ALA A 76 20.12 -3.05 15.49
CA ALA A 76 19.14 -1.99 15.31
C ALA A 76 17.70 -2.52 15.40
N ILE A 77 17.39 -3.66 14.76
CA ILE A 77 16.07 -4.31 14.84
C ILE A 77 15.76 -4.74 16.28
N THR A 78 16.73 -5.33 16.98
CA THR A 78 16.54 -5.75 18.38
C THR A 78 16.25 -4.54 19.28
N LYS A 79 17.00 -3.46 19.10
CA LYS A 79 16.81 -2.21 19.84
C LYS A 79 15.44 -1.58 19.56
N GLU A 80 15.05 -1.52 18.28
CA GLU A 80 13.73 -1.01 17.88
C GLU A 80 12.59 -1.81 18.52
N ARG A 81 12.69 -3.15 18.56
CA ARG A 81 11.70 -3.99 19.25
C ARG A 81 11.58 -3.66 20.72
N GLN A 82 12.70 -3.47 21.40
CA GLN A 82 12.69 -3.09 22.83
C GLN A 82 12.01 -1.75 23.03
N ILE A 83 12.30 -0.79 22.20
CA ILE A 83 11.69 0.56 22.23
C ILE A 83 10.18 0.49 21.98
N LEU A 84 9.74 -0.31 21.01
CA LEU A 84 8.34 -0.40 20.62
C LEU A 84 7.52 -1.39 21.47
N GLN A 85 8.16 -2.18 22.35
CA GLN A 85 7.50 -3.19 23.17
C GLN A 85 6.32 -2.63 23.98
N PRO A 86 6.41 -1.48 24.66
CA PRO A 86 5.28 -0.92 25.42
C PRO A 86 4.07 -0.61 24.54
N LEU A 87 4.29 -0.12 23.32
CA LEU A 87 3.21 0.15 22.35
C LEU A 87 2.59 -1.14 21.84
N ARG A 88 3.41 -2.19 21.62
CA ARG A 88 2.94 -3.50 21.23
C ARG A 88 2.05 -4.15 22.29
N GLU A 89 2.40 -3.99 23.56
CA GLU A 89 1.61 -4.51 24.69
C GLU A 89 0.26 -3.81 24.85
N ARG A 90 0.20 -2.52 24.53
CA ARG A 90 -1.05 -1.73 24.50
C ARG A 90 -1.89 -1.94 23.24
N ALA A 91 -1.33 -2.60 22.22
CA ALA A 91 -2.00 -2.75 20.94
C ALA A 91 -3.21 -3.69 21.06
N LYS A 92 -4.37 -3.20 20.62
CA LYS A 92 -5.60 -4.00 20.52
C LYS A 92 -5.52 -5.02 19.38
N TYR A 93 -4.82 -4.68 18.30
CA TYR A 93 -4.62 -5.51 17.14
C TYR A 93 -3.14 -5.64 16.84
N VAL A 94 -2.67 -6.88 16.66
CA VAL A 94 -1.30 -7.18 16.23
C VAL A 94 -1.39 -8.03 14.97
N ILE A 95 -0.77 -7.56 13.88
CA ILE A 95 -0.70 -8.31 12.62
C ILE A 95 0.76 -8.69 12.36
N ASP A 96 1.04 -9.99 12.27
CA ASP A 96 2.32 -10.47 11.75
C ASP A 96 2.30 -10.41 10.22
N THR A 97 3.15 -9.56 9.67
CA THR A 97 3.27 -9.33 8.23
C THR A 97 4.41 -10.11 7.59
N SER A 98 5.05 -11.05 8.31
CA SER A 98 6.26 -11.76 7.85
C SER A 98 6.10 -12.44 6.51
N LEU A 99 4.93 -13.04 6.28
CA LEU A 99 4.59 -13.82 5.08
C LEU A 99 3.50 -13.15 4.23
N LEU A 100 3.02 -11.96 4.63
CA LEU A 100 1.97 -11.28 3.91
C LEU A 100 2.55 -10.44 2.76
N SER A 101 1.91 -10.52 1.60
CA SER A 101 2.08 -9.52 0.55
C SER A 101 1.44 -8.19 0.95
N THR A 102 1.79 -7.12 0.24
CA THR A 102 1.19 -5.80 0.46
C THR A 102 -0.34 -5.83 0.30
N ALA A 103 -0.84 -6.57 -0.70
CA ALA A 103 -2.27 -6.74 -0.93
C ALA A 103 -2.96 -7.48 0.22
N GLN A 104 -2.41 -8.60 0.68
CA GLN A 104 -2.93 -9.36 1.81
C GLN A 104 -2.92 -8.56 3.12
N ASN A 105 -1.84 -7.78 3.36
CA ASN A 105 -1.78 -6.92 4.53
C ASN A 105 -2.87 -5.83 4.48
N ARG A 106 -3.06 -5.20 3.32
CA ARG A 106 -4.13 -4.22 3.10
C ARG A 106 -5.51 -4.81 3.37
N GLU A 107 -5.80 -5.99 2.85
CA GLU A 107 -7.05 -6.69 3.07
C GLU A 107 -7.27 -6.97 4.56
N ARG A 108 -6.23 -7.46 5.25
CA ARG A 108 -6.30 -7.76 6.67
C ARG A 108 -6.58 -6.52 7.53
N VAL A 109 -5.90 -5.41 7.25
CA VAL A 109 -6.15 -4.14 7.92
C VAL A 109 -7.57 -3.64 7.61
N SER A 110 -7.99 -3.69 6.35
CA SER A 110 -9.34 -3.29 5.94
C SER A 110 -10.43 -4.09 6.65
N SER A 111 -10.25 -5.40 6.81
CA SER A 111 -11.22 -6.26 7.49
C SER A 111 -11.40 -5.94 8.98
N LEU A 112 -10.40 -5.32 9.62
CA LEU A 112 -10.48 -4.92 11.03
C LEU A 112 -11.27 -3.62 11.23
N PHE A 113 -11.19 -2.68 10.30
CA PHE A 113 -11.69 -1.32 10.49
C PHE A 113 -12.86 -0.94 9.60
N LEU A 114 -13.08 -1.67 8.50
CA LEU A 114 -14.22 -1.44 7.63
C LEU A 114 -15.38 -2.36 8.05
N GLN A 115 -16.58 -1.82 8.11
CA GLN A 115 -17.77 -2.62 8.37
C GLN A 115 -18.00 -3.60 7.21
N LYS A 116 -18.48 -4.83 7.53
CA LYS A 116 -18.90 -5.80 6.51
C LYS A 116 -19.89 -5.12 5.56
N GLY A 117 -19.52 -4.92 4.32
CA GLY A 117 -20.29 -4.19 3.31
C GLY A 117 -19.60 -2.94 2.76
N GLN A 118 -18.55 -2.43 3.43
CA GLN A 118 -17.72 -1.33 2.94
C GLN A 118 -16.38 -1.79 2.32
N CYS A 119 -16.09 -3.08 2.32
CA CYS A 119 -15.06 -3.65 1.46
C CYS A 119 -15.57 -3.64 0.01
N ALA A 120 -15.66 -2.46 -0.58
CA ALA A 120 -15.77 -2.36 -2.02
C ALA A 120 -14.51 -2.98 -2.63
N MET A 121 -14.68 -3.92 -3.56
CA MET A 121 -13.57 -4.44 -4.36
C MET A 121 -12.86 -3.25 -5.00
N SER A 122 -11.59 -3.04 -4.63
CA SER A 122 -10.78 -1.98 -5.24
C SER A 122 -10.14 -2.54 -6.50
N ILE A 123 -10.56 -2.05 -7.64
CA ILE A 123 -9.96 -2.39 -8.93
C ILE A 123 -8.97 -1.28 -9.28
N ASN A 124 -7.70 -1.62 -9.35
CA ASN A 124 -6.65 -0.73 -9.83
C ASN A 124 -6.29 -1.15 -11.25
N VAL A 125 -6.59 -0.30 -12.22
CA VAL A 125 -6.21 -0.52 -13.62
C VAL A 125 -4.94 0.26 -13.91
N VAL A 126 -3.89 -0.45 -14.34
CA VAL A 126 -2.58 0.13 -14.65
C VAL A 126 -2.21 -0.17 -16.08
N SER A 127 -1.89 0.85 -16.87
CA SER A 127 -1.28 0.70 -18.19
C SER A 127 0.25 0.65 -18.04
N PHE A 128 0.88 -0.34 -18.67
CA PHE A 128 2.33 -0.52 -18.60
C PHE A 128 2.92 -1.00 -19.93
N GLY A 129 4.22 -0.78 -20.12
CA GLY A 129 4.96 -1.32 -21.26
C GLY A 129 5.82 -2.51 -20.85
N PHE A 130 5.80 -3.58 -21.63
CA PHE A 130 6.57 -4.82 -21.37
C PHE A 130 8.09 -4.63 -21.32
N LYS A 131 8.61 -3.49 -21.77
CA LYS A 131 10.04 -3.17 -21.76
C LYS A 131 10.71 -3.33 -20.39
N TYR A 132 9.98 -3.08 -19.32
CA TYR A 132 10.48 -3.13 -17.95
C TYR A 132 9.95 -4.32 -17.14
N GLY A 133 9.31 -5.28 -17.82
CA GLY A 133 8.70 -6.46 -17.19
C GLY A 133 7.24 -6.22 -16.78
N LEU A 134 6.66 -7.23 -16.14
CA LEU A 134 5.29 -7.16 -15.61
C LEU A 134 5.27 -6.45 -14.26
N PRO A 135 4.22 -5.66 -13.96
CA PRO A 135 4.01 -5.13 -12.61
C PRO A 135 3.90 -6.28 -11.60
N GLN A 136 4.75 -6.28 -10.58
CA GLN A 136 4.79 -7.37 -9.59
C GLN A 136 3.53 -7.46 -8.72
N GLU A 137 2.74 -6.39 -8.68
CA GLU A 137 1.51 -6.29 -7.87
C GLU A 137 0.25 -6.56 -8.69
N ALA A 138 0.38 -6.99 -9.96
CA ALA A 138 -0.76 -7.28 -10.81
C ALA A 138 -1.31 -8.68 -10.54
N ASP A 139 -2.59 -8.77 -10.18
CA ASP A 139 -3.30 -10.05 -10.04
C ASP A 139 -3.72 -10.60 -11.39
N ILE A 140 -4.02 -9.72 -12.35
CA ILE A 140 -4.43 -10.06 -13.72
C ILE A 140 -3.69 -9.17 -14.71
N VAL A 141 -3.17 -9.76 -15.77
CA VAL A 141 -2.49 -9.06 -16.86
C VAL A 141 -3.16 -9.39 -18.18
N PHE A 142 -3.59 -8.34 -18.88
CA PHE A 142 -4.11 -8.47 -20.24
C PHE A 142 -3.06 -7.97 -21.25
N ASP A 143 -2.67 -8.82 -22.18
CA ASP A 143 -1.83 -8.43 -23.31
C ASP A 143 -2.72 -7.93 -24.44
N VAL A 144 -2.74 -6.62 -24.63
CA VAL A 144 -3.55 -5.96 -25.67
C VAL A 144 -2.77 -5.67 -26.96
N ARG A 145 -1.54 -6.19 -27.11
CA ARG A 145 -0.74 -6.00 -28.34
C ARG A 145 -1.31 -6.71 -29.56
N CYS A 146 -2.25 -7.62 -29.34
CA CYS A 146 -3.02 -8.24 -30.44
C CYS A 146 -4.06 -7.30 -31.08
N LEU A 147 -4.38 -6.18 -30.41
CA LEU A 147 -5.32 -5.21 -30.94
C LEU A 147 -4.66 -4.30 -31.97
N PRO A 148 -5.42 -3.84 -33.01
CA PRO A 148 -4.92 -2.87 -33.96
C PRO A 148 -4.46 -1.60 -33.23
N ASN A 149 -3.24 -1.16 -33.52
CA ASN A 149 -2.69 0.02 -32.87
C ASN A 149 -3.03 1.27 -33.69
N PRO A 150 -3.75 2.24 -33.10
CA PRO A 150 -4.10 3.50 -33.76
C PRO A 150 -2.90 4.27 -34.30
N PHE A 151 -1.72 4.10 -33.73
CA PHE A 151 -0.49 4.75 -34.17
C PHE A 151 -0.11 4.44 -35.63
N TYR A 152 -0.53 3.29 -36.15
CA TYR A 152 -0.25 2.92 -37.55
C TYR A 152 -1.30 3.45 -38.54
N VAL A 153 -2.33 4.14 -38.03
CA VAL A 153 -3.33 4.83 -38.88
C VAL A 153 -2.90 6.29 -39.02
N PRO A 154 -2.60 6.77 -40.25
CA PRO A 154 -2.04 8.12 -40.45
C PRO A 154 -2.87 9.22 -39.79
N GLU A 155 -4.20 9.14 -39.86
CA GLU A 155 -5.13 10.13 -39.32
C GLU A 155 -5.22 10.13 -37.79
N LEU A 156 -4.80 9.02 -37.15
CA LEU A 156 -4.86 8.83 -35.70
C LEU A 156 -3.50 8.93 -35.01
N LYS A 157 -2.42 8.93 -35.78
CA LYS A 157 -1.04 8.85 -35.27
C LYS A 157 -0.68 9.94 -34.26
N GLU A 158 -1.15 11.16 -34.51
CA GLU A 158 -0.87 12.33 -33.66
C GLU A 158 -1.94 12.55 -32.57
N LYS A 159 -2.94 11.65 -32.50
CA LYS A 159 -4.04 11.73 -31.54
C LYS A 159 -3.78 10.83 -30.33
N THR A 160 -4.50 11.10 -29.26
CA THR A 160 -4.38 10.40 -27.99
C THR A 160 -5.63 9.56 -27.69
N GLY A 161 -5.57 8.68 -26.70
CA GLY A 161 -6.73 7.89 -26.25
C GLY A 161 -7.88 8.73 -25.66
N LEU A 162 -7.73 10.04 -25.54
CA LEU A 162 -8.79 10.97 -25.13
C LEU A 162 -9.59 11.52 -26.32
N ASP A 163 -9.07 11.34 -27.55
CA ASP A 163 -9.73 11.81 -28.77
C ASP A 163 -10.77 10.78 -29.21
N GLN A 164 -12.01 11.24 -29.48
CA GLN A 164 -13.13 10.37 -29.79
C GLN A 164 -12.87 9.42 -30.96
N GLU A 165 -12.17 9.89 -31.97
CA GLU A 165 -11.84 9.07 -33.16
C GLU A 165 -10.91 7.89 -32.81
N VAL A 166 -9.99 8.06 -31.84
CA VAL A 166 -9.15 6.97 -31.33
C VAL A 166 -9.99 5.99 -30.52
N VAL A 167 -10.88 6.52 -29.67
CA VAL A 167 -11.82 5.71 -28.87
C VAL A 167 -12.69 4.87 -29.82
N ASP A 168 -13.29 5.47 -30.81
CA ASP A 168 -14.17 4.78 -31.77
C ASP A 168 -13.42 3.71 -32.54
N TYR A 169 -12.18 4.01 -32.97
CA TYR A 169 -11.33 3.03 -33.65
C TYR A 169 -11.03 1.81 -32.77
N VAL A 170 -10.61 2.05 -31.52
CA VAL A 170 -10.25 0.96 -30.59
C VAL A 170 -11.49 0.16 -30.16
N MET A 171 -12.61 0.83 -29.92
CA MET A 171 -13.85 0.18 -29.51
C MET A 171 -14.57 -0.58 -30.62
N THR A 172 -14.25 -0.33 -31.87
CA THR A 172 -14.78 -1.08 -33.02
C THR A 172 -14.20 -2.49 -33.11
N VAL A 173 -13.07 -2.76 -32.41
CA VAL A 173 -12.46 -4.08 -32.35
C VAL A 173 -13.33 -5.02 -31.50
N SER A 174 -13.84 -6.06 -32.13
CA SER A 174 -14.74 -7.03 -31.49
C SER A 174 -14.08 -7.67 -30.26
N TYR A 175 -14.74 -7.62 -29.11
CA TYR A 175 -14.34 -8.25 -27.84
C TYR A 175 -14.14 -9.77 -27.92
N THR A 176 -14.53 -10.41 -29.02
CA THR A 176 -14.36 -11.85 -29.23
C THR A 176 -12.89 -12.29 -29.24
N HIS A 177 -11.95 -11.40 -29.60
CA HIS A 177 -10.52 -11.72 -29.58
C HIS A 177 -9.90 -11.62 -28.17
N LEU A 178 -10.42 -10.81 -27.27
CA LEU A 178 -9.91 -10.72 -25.89
C LEU A 178 -10.18 -12.00 -25.07
N ARG A 179 -11.25 -12.74 -25.39
CA ARG A 179 -11.54 -14.02 -24.73
C ARG A 179 -10.61 -15.18 -25.11
N ALA A 180 -9.91 -15.08 -26.24
CA ALA A 180 -9.06 -16.17 -26.73
C ALA A 180 -7.66 -16.24 -26.06
N HIS A 181 -7.28 -15.24 -25.27
CA HIS A 181 -5.95 -15.12 -24.63
C HIS A 181 -6.01 -14.97 -23.12
N GLU A 182 -7.08 -15.43 -22.46
CA GLU A 182 -7.08 -15.62 -21.01
C GLU A 182 -6.16 -16.80 -20.66
N THR A 183 -4.87 -16.55 -20.59
CA THR A 183 -3.94 -17.46 -19.93
C THR A 183 -3.97 -17.13 -18.44
N LEU A 184 -4.68 -17.97 -17.70
CA LEU A 184 -4.52 -18.08 -16.25
C LEU A 184 -3.05 -18.41 -15.97
N ALA A 185 -2.36 -17.47 -15.30
CA ALA A 185 -1.04 -17.72 -14.75
C ALA A 185 -1.19 -18.27 -13.33
#